data_395813069463620a69c8ac1ed48eb88a
#
_entry.id   395813069463620a69c8ac1ed48eb88a
#
_cell.length_a   1.000
_cell.length_b   1.000
_cell.length_c   1.000
_cell.angle_alpha   90.00
_cell.angle_beta   90.00
_cell.angle_gamma   90.00
#
_symmetry.space_group_name_H-M   'P 1'
#
loop_
_entity.id
_entity.type
_entity.pdbx_description
1 polymer ?
#
loop_
_entity_poly.entity_id
_entity_poly.type
_entity_poly.pdbx_seq_one_letter_code
_entity_poly.pdbx_strand_id
1 'polypeptide(L)'
;MQKGGILISKADPLSLNVLKLLAGGEAKEDTFKVKGVPVIVVEKPLVPEPREKPDLDRLAERVGVDYLAVVYRHESAKAVPCLTVHATGNFGEALYGGGRRELQRVPANPMRRVFLKLLEGAPEGYRVSLEATHHPPTSYRTPLFFVEVGSSESQWGDPEACMCLAEAVVEALRSGGPDVPAAVGFGGGHYAPMFSRMETEYAFGHICSKYSVDLLDLELVSQMVEKTVDGVELAFIEKSLKRRRRRMVAETLDELGVEWRLV
;
A
#
# COMPACT_ATOMS: atom_id res chain seq x y z
N MET A 1 13.56 8.02 13.44
CA MET A 1 13.14 7.15 12.33
C MET A 1 11.91 6.37 12.77
N GLN A 2 10.84 6.41 12.00
CA GLN A 2 9.62 5.67 12.28
C GLN A 2 9.91 4.16 12.24
N LYS A 3 9.30 3.41 13.14
CA LYS A 3 9.50 1.97 13.29
C LYS A 3 8.35 1.21 12.65
N GLY A 4 8.66 0.41 11.64
CA GLY A 4 7.67 -0.42 10.96
C GLY A 4 7.49 -1.80 11.58
N GLY A 5 6.30 -2.38 11.37
CA GLY A 5 5.99 -3.77 11.66
C GLY A 5 5.40 -4.46 10.43
N ILE A 6 5.50 -5.77 10.39
CA ILE A 6 4.91 -6.63 9.35
C ILE A 6 3.60 -7.18 9.90
N LEU A 7 2.52 -7.05 9.14
CA LEU A 7 1.22 -7.65 9.45
C LEU A 7 0.93 -8.84 8.54
N ILE A 8 0.64 -9.96 9.14
CA ILE A 8 0.33 -11.25 8.49
C ILE A 8 -1.08 -11.70 8.89
N SER A 9 -1.89 -12.09 7.92
CA SER A 9 -3.20 -12.71 8.17
C SER A 9 -3.14 -14.20 7.88
N LYS A 10 -3.49 -15.05 8.84
CA LYS A 10 -3.60 -16.51 8.63
C LYS A 10 -4.77 -16.90 7.72
N ALA A 11 -5.71 -16.00 7.49
CA ALA A 11 -6.81 -16.20 6.56
C ALA A 11 -6.44 -15.96 5.08
N ASP A 12 -5.21 -15.51 4.82
CA ASP A 12 -4.72 -15.24 3.45
C ASP A 12 -3.65 -16.24 3.03
N PRO A 13 -3.76 -16.89 1.87
CA PRO A 13 -2.85 -17.96 1.44
C PRO A 13 -1.42 -17.47 1.18
N LEU A 14 -1.24 -16.27 0.62
CA LEU A 14 0.10 -15.69 0.45
C LEU A 14 0.73 -15.39 1.80
N SER A 15 -0.03 -14.72 2.67
CA SER A 15 0.41 -14.38 4.02
C SER A 15 0.90 -15.62 4.78
N LEU A 16 0.19 -16.75 4.66
CA LEU A 16 0.60 -18.02 5.28
C LEU A 16 1.94 -18.54 4.74
N ASN A 17 2.18 -18.44 3.43
CA ASN A 17 3.43 -18.88 2.83
C ASN A 17 4.59 -18.00 3.30
N VAL A 18 4.39 -16.68 3.30
CA VAL A 18 5.38 -15.72 3.80
C VAL A 18 5.61 -15.90 5.31
N LEU A 19 4.57 -16.17 6.11
CA LEU A 19 4.70 -16.45 7.53
C LEU A 19 5.64 -17.62 7.81
N LYS A 20 5.50 -18.72 7.08
CA LYS A 20 6.38 -19.89 7.20
C LYS A 20 7.84 -19.55 6.93
N LEU A 21 8.11 -18.70 5.93
CA LEU A 21 9.46 -18.22 5.62
C LEU A 21 10.02 -17.35 6.75
N LEU A 22 9.23 -16.38 7.23
CA LEU A 22 9.63 -15.45 8.28
C LEU A 22 9.87 -16.15 9.64
N ALA A 23 9.05 -17.14 9.97
CA ALA A 23 9.15 -17.88 11.23
C ALA A 23 10.13 -19.05 11.20
N GLY A 24 10.64 -19.44 10.02
CA GLY A 24 11.45 -20.65 9.84
C GLY A 24 10.64 -21.94 10.10
N GLY A 25 9.31 -21.90 9.86
CA GLY A 25 8.37 -22.97 10.11
C GLY A 25 7.01 -22.46 10.61
N GLU A 26 6.34 -23.20 11.50
CA GLU A 26 5.10 -22.75 12.10
C GLU A 26 5.34 -21.65 13.14
N ALA A 27 4.62 -20.53 13.02
CA ALA A 27 4.63 -19.47 14.02
C ALA A 27 3.91 -19.94 15.30
N LYS A 28 4.60 -19.93 16.42
CA LYS A 28 4.07 -20.36 17.72
C LYS A 28 3.40 -19.22 18.52
N GLU A 29 3.68 -18.00 18.14
CA GLU A 29 3.20 -16.78 18.81
C GLU A 29 2.56 -15.83 17.82
N ASP A 30 1.62 -15.00 18.28
CA ASP A 30 0.96 -13.97 17.48
C ASP A 30 1.86 -12.76 17.22
N THR A 31 3.00 -12.67 17.91
CA THR A 31 4.00 -11.62 17.70
C THR A 31 5.40 -12.17 17.92
N PHE A 32 6.30 -11.89 16.98
CA PHE A 32 7.72 -12.25 17.06
C PHE A 32 8.57 -11.22 16.31
N LYS A 33 9.88 -11.44 16.22
CA LYS A 33 10.77 -10.55 15.46
C LYS A 33 11.61 -11.33 14.46
N VAL A 34 11.77 -10.76 13.26
CA VAL A 34 12.68 -11.25 12.22
C VAL A 34 13.72 -10.17 11.96
N LYS A 35 14.99 -10.49 12.20
CA LYS A 35 16.13 -9.53 12.09
C LYS A 35 15.85 -8.20 12.82
N GLY A 36 15.10 -8.24 13.94
CA GLY A 36 14.73 -7.07 14.73
C GLY A 36 13.43 -6.39 14.32
N VAL A 37 12.85 -6.73 13.17
CA VAL A 37 11.55 -6.20 12.70
C VAL A 37 10.40 -6.96 13.37
N PRO A 38 9.46 -6.27 14.04
CA PRO A 38 8.27 -6.90 14.63
C PRO A 38 7.35 -7.49 13.55
N VAL A 39 6.86 -8.71 13.78
CA VAL A 39 5.83 -9.37 12.99
C VAL A 39 4.60 -9.56 13.88
N ILE A 40 3.45 -9.17 13.38
CA ILE A 40 2.14 -9.32 14.02
C ILE A 40 1.33 -10.29 13.18
N VAL A 41 0.75 -11.30 13.81
CA VAL A 41 -0.07 -12.32 13.15
C VAL A 41 -1.50 -12.19 13.63
N VAL A 42 -2.44 -12.12 12.69
CA VAL A 42 -3.88 -12.10 12.97
C VAL A 42 -4.59 -13.29 12.32
N GLU A 43 -5.66 -13.77 12.95
CA GLU A 43 -6.41 -14.93 12.45
C GLU A 43 -7.43 -14.56 11.37
N LYS A 44 -7.94 -13.31 11.41
CA LYS A 44 -9.03 -12.85 10.54
C LYS A 44 -8.50 -12.27 9.22
N PRO A 45 -9.28 -12.35 8.12
CA PRO A 45 -8.94 -11.66 6.89
C PRO A 45 -8.96 -10.15 7.08
N LEU A 46 -8.29 -9.43 6.19
CA LEU A 46 -8.34 -7.96 6.12
C LEU A 46 -9.17 -7.50 4.92
N VAL A 47 -9.27 -8.32 3.89
CA VAL A 47 -10.06 -8.09 2.68
C VAL A 47 -10.80 -9.40 2.31
N PRO A 48 -12.14 -9.41 2.23
CA PRO A 48 -13.02 -8.33 2.69
C PRO A 48 -12.90 -8.07 4.19
N GLU A 49 -13.09 -6.81 4.60
CA GLU A 49 -12.98 -6.45 6.02
C GLU A 49 -14.11 -7.11 6.82
N PRO A 50 -13.80 -7.92 7.85
CA PRO A 50 -14.81 -8.62 8.63
C PRO A 50 -15.56 -7.66 9.55
N ARG A 51 -16.80 -8.02 9.91
CA ARG A 51 -17.60 -7.24 10.87
C ARG A 51 -16.88 -6.99 12.19
N GLU A 52 -16.20 -8.04 12.68
CA GLU A 52 -15.35 -7.98 13.86
C GLU A 52 -13.90 -8.00 13.40
N LYS A 53 -13.38 -6.84 13.04
CA LYS A 53 -12.00 -6.67 12.57
C LYS A 53 -10.97 -6.75 13.70
N PRO A 54 -9.72 -7.15 13.42
CA PRO A 54 -8.65 -7.10 14.42
C PRO A 54 -8.37 -5.63 14.83
N ASP A 55 -8.07 -5.43 16.10
CA ASP A 55 -7.67 -4.12 16.63
C ASP A 55 -6.19 -3.85 16.33
N LEU A 56 -5.92 -3.44 15.09
CA LEU A 56 -4.55 -3.19 14.61
C LEU A 56 -3.89 -2.02 15.35
N ASP A 57 -4.66 -1.02 15.78
CA ASP A 57 -4.13 0.12 16.53
C ASP A 57 -3.54 -0.34 17.86
N ARG A 58 -4.28 -1.17 18.62
CA ARG A 58 -3.81 -1.74 19.88
C ARG A 58 -2.64 -2.70 19.68
N LEU A 59 -2.66 -3.48 18.60
CA LEU A 59 -1.57 -4.41 18.28
C LEU A 59 -0.28 -3.66 17.93
N ALA A 60 -0.35 -2.62 17.12
CA ALA A 60 0.79 -1.77 16.77
C ALA A 60 1.39 -1.08 18.00
N GLU A 61 0.53 -0.51 18.86
CA GLU A 61 0.94 0.10 20.13
C GLU A 61 1.65 -0.91 21.04
N ARG A 62 1.09 -2.12 21.20
CA ARG A 62 1.65 -3.18 22.04
C ARG A 62 3.05 -3.60 21.62
N VAL A 63 3.33 -3.67 20.32
CA VAL A 63 4.66 -4.06 19.81
C VAL A 63 5.57 -2.87 19.57
N GLY A 64 5.06 -1.65 19.72
CA GLY A 64 5.79 -0.39 19.61
C GLY A 64 6.23 -0.11 18.18
N VAL A 65 5.30 -0.15 17.21
CA VAL A 65 5.49 0.24 15.81
C VAL A 65 4.61 1.42 15.44
N ASP A 66 5.11 2.26 14.53
CA ASP A 66 4.44 3.48 14.07
C ASP A 66 3.58 3.24 12.82
N TYR A 67 3.87 2.17 12.06
CA TYR A 67 3.13 1.79 10.85
C TYR A 67 3.25 0.29 10.57
N LEU A 68 2.39 -0.22 9.67
CA LEU A 68 2.33 -1.63 9.28
C LEU A 68 2.48 -1.82 7.76
N ALA A 69 3.38 -2.71 7.37
CA ALA A 69 3.43 -3.30 6.04
C ALA A 69 2.60 -4.59 6.05
N VAL A 70 1.49 -4.60 5.33
CA VAL A 70 0.55 -5.71 5.28
C VAL A 70 0.91 -6.63 4.13
N VAL A 71 1.30 -7.85 4.43
CA VAL A 71 1.54 -8.89 3.42
C VAL A 71 0.21 -9.52 3.05
N TYR A 72 -0.18 -9.46 1.77
CA TYR A 72 -1.47 -9.97 1.32
C TYR A 72 -1.41 -10.43 -0.14
N ARG A 73 -2.38 -11.25 -0.58
CA ARG A 73 -2.46 -11.66 -1.98
C ARG A 73 -3.06 -10.58 -2.86
N HIS A 74 -2.49 -10.40 -4.04
CA HIS A 74 -3.15 -9.72 -5.16
C HIS A 74 -3.93 -10.72 -5.99
N GLU A 75 -5.18 -10.41 -6.32
CA GLU A 75 -6.03 -11.27 -7.15
C GLU A 75 -6.50 -10.52 -8.40
N SER A 76 -6.25 -11.08 -9.57
CA SER A 76 -6.65 -10.48 -10.84
C SER A 76 -7.00 -11.56 -11.89
N ALA A 77 -8.12 -11.36 -12.55
CA ALA A 77 -8.56 -12.26 -13.65
C ALA A 77 -7.57 -12.37 -14.82
N LYS A 78 -6.63 -11.44 -14.94
CA LYS A 78 -5.59 -11.48 -15.97
C LYS A 78 -4.45 -12.45 -15.64
N ALA A 79 -4.35 -12.90 -14.40
CA ALA A 79 -3.33 -13.83 -13.90
C ALA A 79 -1.87 -13.49 -14.33
N VAL A 80 -1.54 -12.20 -14.40
CA VAL A 80 -0.18 -11.75 -14.73
C VAL A 80 0.68 -11.76 -13.47
N PRO A 81 1.85 -12.45 -13.46
CA PRO A 81 2.75 -12.41 -12.31
C PRO A 81 3.17 -10.98 -11.97
N CYS A 82 2.96 -10.59 -10.71
CA CYS A 82 3.30 -9.25 -10.25
C CYS A 82 3.61 -9.20 -8.75
N LEU A 83 4.39 -8.20 -8.40
CA LEU A 83 4.60 -7.73 -7.04
C LEU A 83 4.07 -6.31 -6.97
N THR A 84 3.15 -6.05 -6.06
CA THR A 84 2.49 -4.75 -6.00
C THR A 84 2.56 -4.14 -4.61
N VAL A 85 2.51 -2.81 -4.57
CA VAL A 85 2.48 -2.03 -3.33
C VAL A 85 1.45 -0.92 -3.48
N HIS A 86 0.61 -0.72 -2.46
CA HIS A 86 -0.38 0.34 -2.52
C HIS A 86 -0.93 0.79 -1.16
N ALA A 87 -1.46 2.02 -1.14
CA ALA A 87 -2.31 2.52 -0.09
C ALA A 87 -3.74 1.95 -0.22
N THR A 88 -4.44 1.75 0.90
CA THR A 88 -5.83 1.30 0.90
C THR A 88 -6.82 2.45 1.08
N GLY A 89 -8.07 2.25 0.64
CA GLY A 89 -9.13 3.23 0.75
C GLY A 89 -10.23 3.05 -0.29
N ASN A 90 -11.41 3.55 0.04
CA ASN A 90 -12.59 3.54 -0.83
C ASN A 90 -12.89 4.95 -1.34
N PHE A 91 -12.68 5.25 -2.61
CA PHE A 91 -13.12 6.51 -3.22
C PHE A 91 -14.66 6.60 -3.38
N GLY A 92 -15.32 5.46 -3.47
CA GLY A 92 -16.78 5.35 -3.63
C GLY A 92 -17.41 4.43 -2.59
N GLU A 93 -18.18 3.47 -3.09
CA GLU A 93 -18.84 2.46 -2.25
C GLU A 93 -17.83 1.48 -1.64
N ALA A 94 -18.11 1.03 -0.41
CA ALA A 94 -17.27 0.11 0.35
C ALA A 94 -17.65 -1.35 0.07
N LEU A 95 -17.44 -1.82 -1.16
CA LEU A 95 -17.89 -3.14 -1.63
C LEU A 95 -17.25 -4.31 -0.87
N TYR A 96 -16.04 -4.11 -0.37
CA TYR A 96 -15.28 -5.11 0.40
C TYR A 96 -15.15 -4.75 1.89
N GLY A 97 -15.96 -3.79 2.38
CA GLY A 97 -15.88 -3.29 3.75
C GLY A 97 -15.11 -1.97 3.86
N GLY A 98 -14.85 -1.55 5.09
CA GLY A 98 -14.33 -0.22 5.39
C GLY A 98 -15.39 0.87 5.32
N GLY A 99 -14.99 2.12 5.44
CA GLY A 99 -15.86 3.29 5.28
C GLY A 99 -16.08 3.64 3.81
N ARG A 100 -17.29 4.05 3.46
CA ARG A 100 -17.60 4.64 2.16
C ARG A 100 -16.91 6.00 2.05
N ARG A 101 -16.23 6.26 0.92
CA ARG A 101 -15.48 7.52 0.69
C ARG A 101 -14.48 7.82 1.80
N GLU A 102 -13.79 6.78 2.24
CA GLU A 102 -12.81 6.86 3.32
C GLU A 102 -11.49 6.23 2.88
N LEU A 103 -10.39 6.97 3.03
CA LEU A 103 -9.03 6.51 2.75
C LEU A 103 -8.32 6.13 4.06
N GLN A 104 -7.38 5.21 3.99
CA GLN A 104 -6.54 4.81 5.12
C GLN A 104 -5.32 5.74 5.23
N ARG A 105 -4.80 5.95 6.41
CA ARG A 105 -3.51 6.62 6.63
C ARG A 105 -2.38 5.76 6.04
N VAL A 106 -1.49 6.37 5.25
CA VAL A 106 -0.40 5.67 4.56
C VAL A 106 0.95 6.37 4.79
N PRO A 107 2.02 5.62 5.12
CA PRO A 107 3.38 6.13 5.21
C PRO A 107 4.05 5.97 3.83
N ALA A 108 4.12 7.06 3.05
CA ALA A 108 4.58 7.03 1.65
C ALA A 108 6.07 6.63 1.53
N ASN A 109 6.95 7.22 2.33
CA ASN A 109 8.37 6.91 2.29
C ASN A 109 8.69 5.46 2.71
N PRO A 110 8.13 4.90 3.79
CA PRO A 110 8.22 3.48 4.08
C PRO A 110 7.71 2.58 2.95
N MET A 111 6.55 2.91 2.36
CA MET A 111 5.98 2.17 1.24
C MET A 111 6.92 2.18 0.02
N ARG A 112 7.47 3.35 -0.33
CA ARG A 112 8.48 3.51 -1.39
C ARG A 112 9.71 2.62 -1.16
N ARG A 113 10.25 2.58 0.05
CA ARG A 113 11.43 1.74 0.35
C ARG A 113 11.17 0.27 0.09
N VAL A 114 9.99 -0.23 0.44
CA VAL A 114 9.59 -1.61 0.11
C VAL A 114 9.48 -1.80 -1.41
N PHE A 115 8.82 -0.88 -2.11
CA PHE A 115 8.70 -0.92 -3.58
C PHE A 115 10.07 -1.00 -4.28
N LEU A 116 11.04 -0.18 -3.86
CA LEU A 116 12.38 -0.21 -4.44
C LEU A 116 13.10 -1.53 -4.17
N LYS A 117 12.94 -2.13 -2.98
CA LYS A 117 13.50 -3.45 -2.67
C LYS A 117 12.87 -4.57 -3.51
N LEU A 118 11.57 -4.48 -3.78
CA LEU A 118 10.92 -5.40 -4.71
C LEU A 118 11.46 -5.27 -6.13
N LEU A 119 11.72 -4.04 -6.61
CA LEU A 119 12.35 -3.81 -7.93
C LEU A 119 13.74 -4.42 -8.04
N GLU A 120 14.53 -4.35 -6.95
CA GLU A 120 15.88 -4.91 -6.90
C GLU A 120 15.87 -6.45 -6.94
N GLY A 121 14.87 -7.10 -6.31
CA GLY A 121 14.85 -8.54 -6.08
C GLY A 121 13.80 -9.33 -6.88
N ALA A 122 12.98 -8.68 -7.71
CA ALA A 122 11.87 -9.35 -8.40
C ALA A 122 12.34 -10.54 -9.25
N PRO A 123 11.69 -11.72 -9.12
CA PRO A 123 12.00 -12.86 -9.97
C PRO A 123 11.71 -12.57 -11.44
N GLU A 124 12.38 -13.31 -12.33
CA GLU A 124 12.16 -13.20 -13.78
C GLU A 124 10.67 -13.44 -14.12
N GLY A 125 10.12 -12.60 -14.98
CA GLY A 125 8.71 -12.66 -15.38
C GLY A 125 7.73 -11.93 -14.45
N TYR A 126 8.14 -11.50 -13.27
CA TYR A 126 7.31 -10.69 -12.38
C TYR A 126 7.43 -9.20 -12.68
N ARG A 127 6.28 -8.52 -12.73
CA ARG A 127 6.22 -7.06 -12.84
C ARG A 127 6.09 -6.44 -11.46
N VAL A 128 6.88 -5.40 -11.19
CA VAL A 128 6.72 -4.60 -9.97
C VAL A 128 6.00 -3.31 -10.30
N SER A 129 4.93 -3.00 -9.56
CA SER A 129 4.21 -1.72 -9.75
C SER A 129 3.55 -1.22 -8.46
N LEU A 130 3.36 0.10 -8.39
CA LEU A 130 2.35 0.66 -7.50
C LEU A 130 0.96 0.34 -8.06
N GLU A 131 -0.03 0.27 -7.17
CA GLU A 131 -1.44 0.28 -7.55
C GLU A 131 -2.12 1.55 -7.07
N ALA A 132 -3.18 1.94 -7.78
CA ALA A 132 -4.06 2.99 -7.32
C ALA A 132 -4.72 2.57 -6.00
N THR A 133 -4.94 3.52 -5.11
CA THR A 133 -5.62 3.31 -3.83
C THR A 133 -6.98 2.63 -4.04
N HIS A 134 -7.20 1.52 -3.36
CA HIS A 134 -8.44 0.75 -3.44
C HIS A 134 -8.61 -0.15 -2.21
N HIS A 135 -9.75 -0.76 -2.05
CA HIS A 135 -10.22 -1.67 -1.01
C HIS A 135 -9.88 -1.30 0.46
N PRO A 136 -10.55 -1.93 1.47
CA PRO A 136 -10.22 -1.74 2.88
C PRO A 136 -8.82 -2.31 3.24
N PRO A 137 -8.34 -2.02 4.45
CA PRO A 137 -8.98 -1.26 5.52
C PRO A 137 -8.90 0.26 5.33
N THR A 138 -9.80 1.02 6.03
CA THR A 138 -9.87 2.49 5.87
C THR A 138 -9.84 3.28 7.17
N SER A 139 -10.03 2.63 8.32
CA SER A 139 -10.40 3.31 9.57
C SER A 139 -9.43 3.11 10.73
N TYR A 140 -8.21 2.61 10.47
CA TYR A 140 -7.18 2.52 11.49
C TYR A 140 -6.41 3.84 11.64
N ARG A 141 -6.08 4.20 12.88
CA ARG A 141 -5.19 5.33 13.19
C ARG A 141 -3.75 5.02 12.80
N THR A 142 -3.36 3.76 12.96
CA THR A 142 -2.04 3.25 12.55
C THR A 142 -1.93 3.31 11.03
N PRO A 143 -0.97 4.05 10.47
CA PRO A 143 -0.71 4.06 9.04
C PRO A 143 -0.35 2.66 8.54
N LEU A 144 -0.82 2.30 7.34
CA LEU A 144 -0.48 1.02 6.74
C LEU A 144 -0.50 1.07 5.21
N PHE A 145 0.16 0.10 4.60
CA PHE A 145 0.13 -0.15 3.16
C PHE A 145 0.20 -1.65 2.89
N PHE A 146 -0.26 -2.05 1.73
CA PHE A 146 -0.24 -3.45 1.30
C PHE A 146 0.98 -3.73 0.42
N VAL A 147 1.52 -4.93 0.56
CA VAL A 147 2.61 -5.50 -0.24
C VAL A 147 2.15 -6.88 -0.69
N GLU A 148 2.04 -7.09 -1.99
CA GLU A 148 1.30 -8.22 -2.52
C GLU A 148 2.08 -9.00 -3.58
N VAL A 149 1.81 -10.31 -3.66
CA VAL A 149 2.17 -11.16 -4.79
C VAL A 149 0.89 -11.56 -5.51
N GLY A 150 0.89 -11.46 -6.80
CA GLY A 150 -0.26 -11.83 -7.62
C GLY A 150 0.11 -12.45 -8.96
N SER A 151 -0.88 -12.95 -9.65
CA SER A 151 -2.32 -12.62 -9.46
C SER A 151 -3.21 -13.83 -9.21
N SER A 152 -2.67 -15.01 -8.95
CA SER A 152 -3.43 -16.27 -8.75
C SER A 152 -2.71 -17.20 -7.78
N GLU A 153 -3.31 -18.36 -7.48
CA GLU A 153 -2.76 -19.36 -6.57
C GLU A 153 -1.33 -19.81 -6.94
N SER A 154 -1.02 -19.87 -8.24
CA SER A 154 0.31 -20.25 -8.70
C SER A 154 1.38 -19.25 -8.27
N GLN A 155 1.07 -17.95 -8.26
CA GLN A 155 2.00 -16.92 -7.80
C GLN A 155 2.03 -16.83 -6.26
N TRP A 156 0.89 -16.99 -5.58
CA TRP A 156 0.86 -16.97 -4.11
C TRP A 156 1.64 -18.14 -3.48
N GLY A 157 1.79 -19.24 -4.23
CA GLY A 157 2.59 -20.40 -3.84
C GLY A 157 4.00 -20.41 -4.40
N ASP A 158 4.40 -19.43 -5.22
CA ASP A 158 5.73 -19.35 -5.80
C ASP A 158 6.79 -19.02 -4.72
N PRO A 159 7.73 -19.94 -4.43
CA PRO A 159 8.71 -19.73 -3.37
C PRO A 159 9.65 -18.55 -3.62
N GLU A 160 10.00 -18.28 -4.88
CA GLU A 160 10.90 -17.18 -5.23
C GLU A 160 10.21 -15.83 -5.03
N ALA A 161 8.95 -15.69 -5.45
CA ALA A 161 8.17 -14.48 -5.24
C ALA A 161 7.87 -14.24 -3.76
N CYS A 162 7.50 -15.28 -3.01
CA CYS A 162 7.28 -15.20 -1.56
C CYS A 162 8.56 -14.79 -0.81
N MET A 163 9.71 -15.35 -1.19
CA MET A 163 11.00 -15.01 -0.58
C MET A 163 11.40 -13.59 -0.91
N CYS A 164 11.28 -13.16 -2.18
CA CYS A 164 11.56 -11.79 -2.60
C CYS A 164 10.72 -10.79 -1.78
N LEU A 165 9.42 -11.02 -1.64
CA LEU A 165 8.55 -10.15 -0.86
C LEU A 165 8.95 -10.12 0.60
N ALA A 166 9.20 -11.29 1.22
CA ALA A 166 9.61 -11.39 2.62
C ALA A 166 10.91 -10.62 2.91
N GLU A 167 11.92 -10.81 2.06
CA GLU A 167 13.22 -10.15 2.18
C GLU A 167 13.10 -8.64 1.94
N ALA A 168 12.37 -8.22 0.91
CA ALA A 168 12.16 -6.81 0.58
C ALA A 168 11.52 -6.05 1.74
N VAL A 169 10.45 -6.61 2.34
CA VAL A 169 9.75 -5.99 3.46
C VAL A 169 10.67 -5.94 4.69
N VAL A 170 11.29 -7.05 5.08
CA VAL A 170 12.18 -7.10 6.26
C VAL A 170 13.35 -6.13 6.09
N GLU A 171 13.99 -6.10 4.92
CA GLU A 171 15.15 -5.24 4.67
C GLU A 171 14.79 -3.76 4.67
N ALA A 172 13.70 -3.38 3.99
CA ALA A 172 13.23 -1.99 3.94
C ALA A 172 12.85 -1.45 5.34
N LEU A 173 12.17 -2.27 6.17
CA LEU A 173 11.78 -1.88 7.51
C LEU A 173 12.96 -1.83 8.48
N ARG A 174 13.95 -2.70 8.29
CA ARG A 174 15.16 -2.78 9.12
C ARG A 174 16.15 -1.66 8.83
N SER A 175 16.45 -1.45 7.56
CA SER A 175 17.53 -0.54 7.14
C SER A 175 17.06 0.91 7.03
N GLY A 176 15.77 1.14 6.84
CA GLY A 176 15.26 2.46 6.54
C GLY A 176 15.83 3.00 5.22
N GLY A 177 16.08 4.29 5.17
CA GLY A 177 16.67 4.96 4.02
C GLY A 177 16.30 6.45 4.01
N PRO A 178 16.86 7.23 3.07
CA PRO A 178 16.53 8.64 2.94
C PRO A 178 15.08 8.82 2.52
N ASP A 179 14.44 9.82 3.10
CA ASP A 179 13.14 10.30 2.67
C ASP A 179 13.29 11.17 1.41
N VAL A 180 12.29 11.10 0.55
CA VAL A 180 12.13 11.96 -0.63
C VAL A 180 10.80 12.69 -0.52
N PRO A 181 10.54 13.75 -1.32
CA PRO A 181 9.27 14.46 -1.28
C PRO A 181 8.08 13.51 -1.42
N ALA A 182 7.14 13.59 -0.48
CA ALA A 182 5.91 12.81 -0.54
C ALA A 182 4.93 13.43 -1.52
N ALA A 183 4.24 12.58 -2.26
CA ALA A 183 3.34 13.00 -3.32
C ALA A 183 2.01 12.22 -3.34
N VAL A 184 1.03 12.80 -4.05
CA VAL A 184 -0.21 12.12 -4.42
C VAL A 184 -0.38 12.13 -5.94
N GLY A 185 -1.02 11.09 -6.48
CA GLY A 185 -1.16 10.89 -7.92
C GLY A 185 -2.60 10.88 -8.40
N PHE A 186 -2.87 11.47 -9.58
CA PHE A 186 -4.19 11.51 -10.21
C PHE A 186 -4.10 11.04 -11.67
N GLY A 187 -4.67 9.89 -11.98
CA GLY A 187 -4.68 9.32 -13.32
C GLY A 187 -4.20 7.87 -13.37
N GLY A 188 -3.90 7.41 -14.57
CA GLY A 188 -3.48 6.03 -14.80
C GLY A 188 -4.59 4.99 -14.65
N GLY A 189 -4.19 3.74 -14.81
CA GLY A 189 -5.04 2.58 -14.55
C GLY A 189 -4.93 2.10 -13.11
N HIS A 190 -5.37 0.86 -12.89
CA HIS A 190 -5.23 0.18 -11.61
C HIS A 190 -3.74 0.01 -11.23
N TYR A 191 -2.95 -0.58 -12.10
CA TYR A 191 -1.49 -0.52 -12.01
C TYR A 191 -1.03 0.85 -12.47
N ALA A 192 -0.44 1.63 -11.62
CA ALA A 192 -0.08 3.03 -11.84
C ALA A 192 1.33 3.20 -12.47
N PRO A 193 1.56 2.86 -13.76
CA PRO A 193 2.90 2.72 -14.33
C PRO A 193 3.66 4.03 -14.42
N MET A 194 2.97 5.16 -14.53
CA MET A 194 3.61 6.47 -14.52
C MET A 194 4.20 6.75 -13.14
N PHE A 195 3.38 6.64 -12.11
CA PHE A 195 3.78 6.89 -10.73
C PHE A 195 4.81 5.87 -10.24
N SER A 196 4.71 4.59 -10.65
CA SER A 196 5.73 3.57 -10.37
C SER A 196 7.13 3.96 -10.89
N ARG A 197 7.21 4.57 -12.08
CA ARG A 197 8.50 5.06 -12.60
C ARG A 197 9.04 6.27 -11.85
N MET A 198 8.16 7.09 -11.31
CA MET A 198 8.53 8.28 -10.54
C MET A 198 8.90 7.98 -9.09
N GLU A 199 8.66 6.75 -8.61
CA GLU A 199 8.93 6.34 -7.22
C GLU A 199 10.43 6.36 -6.87
N THR A 200 11.31 6.52 -7.83
CA THR A 200 12.74 6.77 -7.58
C THR A 200 13.01 8.17 -7.03
N GLU A 201 12.18 9.15 -7.38
CA GLU A 201 12.35 10.57 -7.05
C GLU A 201 11.34 11.07 -6.01
N TYR A 202 10.15 10.46 -5.96
CA TYR A 202 9.02 10.84 -5.10
C TYR A 202 8.50 9.63 -4.35
N ALA A 203 7.90 9.84 -3.17
CA ALA A 203 7.20 8.82 -2.43
C ALA A 203 5.68 9.02 -2.59
N PHE A 204 5.03 8.18 -3.39
CA PHE A 204 3.58 8.29 -3.58
C PHE A 204 2.84 7.65 -2.41
N GLY A 205 1.95 8.44 -1.76
CA GLY A 205 0.96 7.93 -0.83
C GLY A 205 -0.28 7.43 -1.58
N HIS A 206 -1.32 8.28 -1.65
CA HIS A 206 -2.53 7.93 -2.37
C HIS A 206 -2.43 8.22 -3.87
N ILE A 207 -2.95 7.27 -4.67
CA ILE A 207 -3.09 7.41 -6.12
C ILE A 207 -4.55 7.20 -6.50
N CYS A 208 -5.20 8.22 -7.07
CA CYS A 208 -6.55 8.10 -7.60
C CYS A 208 -6.52 7.75 -9.09
N SER A 209 -6.98 6.54 -9.45
CA SER A 209 -7.02 6.10 -10.84
C SER A 209 -8.00 6.91 -11.69
N LYS A 210 -7.81 6.89 -13.02
CA LYS A 210 -8.75 7.50 -13.98
C LYS A 210 -10.20 6.98 -13.85
N TYR A 211 -10.38 5.82 -13.24
CA TYR A 211 -11.71 5.21 -13.03
C TYR A 211 -12.43 5.80 -11.83
N SER A 212 -11.70 6.31 -10.84
CA SER A 212 -12.23 6.89 -9.62
C SER A 212 -12.20 8.42 -9.59
N VAL A 213 -11.54 9.08 -10.55
CA VAL A 213 -11.35 10.53 -10.55
C VAL A 213 -12.67 11.32 -10.63
N ASP A 214 -13.74 10.75 -11.18
CA ASP A 214 -15.07 11.39 -11.22
C ASP A 214 -15.79 11.38 -9.85
N LEU A 215 -15.26 10.62 -8.87
CA LEU A 215 -15.76 10.55 -7.50
C LEU A 215 -15.12 11.59 -6.57
N LEU A 216 -14.05 12.24 -7.04
CA LEU A 216 -13.30 13.22 -6.26
C LEU A 216 -14.08 14.51 -6.06
N ASP A 217 -13.92 15.04 -4.87
CA ASP A 217 -14.29 16.38 -4.44
C ASP A 217 -13.24 16.89 -3.45
N LEU A 218 -13.44 18.06 -2.88
CA LEU A 218 -12.52 18.67 -1.91
C LEU A 218 -12.24 17.73 -0.74
N GLU A 219 -13.25 17.03 -0.20
CA GLU A 219 -13.09 16.13 0.95
C GLU A 219 -12.16 14.95 0.63
N LEU A 220 -12.34 14.26 -0.51
CA LEU A 220 -11.51 13.13 -0.88
C LEU A 220 -10.08 13.55 -1.25
N VAL A 221 -9.90 14.68 -1.92
CA VAL A 221 -8.55 15.20 -2.19
C VAL A 221 -7.85 15.63 -0.90
N SER A 222 -8.56 16.28 0.03
CA SER A 222 -8.05 16.56 1.39
C SER A 222 -7.60 15.28 2.08
N GLN A 223 -8.41 14.20 2.05
CA GLN A 223 -8.02 12.93 2.64
C GLN A 223 -6.76 12.35 1.99
N MET A 224 -6.61 12.43 0.65
CA MET A 224 -5.38 11.98 -0.01
C MET A 224 -4.15 12.71 0.52
N VAL A 225 -4.25 14.02 0.71
CA VAL A 225 -3.17 14.87 1.22
C VAL A 225 -2.90 14.59 2.70
N GLU A 226 -3.92 14.70 3.55
CA GLU A 226 -3.78 14.61 5.01
C GLU A 226 -3.45 13.20 5.52
N LYS A 227 -3.94 12.16 4.82
CA LYS A 227 -3.72 10.77 5.19
C LYS A 227 -2.44 10.17 4.60
N THR A 228 -1.73 10.90 3.75
CA THR A 228 -0.32 10.63 3.42
C THR A 228 0.54 11.26 4.52
N VAL A 229 0.91 10.43 5.52
CA VAL A 229 1.41 10.92 6.82
C VAL A 229 2.81 11.54 6.80
N ASP A 230 3.54 11.37 5.69
CA ASP A 230 4.86 12.00 5.49
C ASP A 230 4.75 13.51 5.19
N GLY A 231 3.53 14.00 4.91
CA GLY A 231 3.28 15.37 4.47
C GLY A 231 3.48 15.54 2.98
N VAL A 232 2.37 15.74 2.24
CA VAL A 232 2.40 15.90 0.77
C VAL A 232 3.03 17.23 0.40
N GLU A 233 4.10 17.18 -0.38
CA GLU A 233 4.77 18.36 -0.94
C GLU A 233 4.30 18.67 -2.36
N LEU A 234 3.86 17.64 -3.11
CA LEU A 234 3.56 17.77 -4.53
C LEU A 234 2.44 16.82 -4.97
N ALA A 235 1.62 17.26 -5.90
CA ALA A 235 0.62 16.43 -6.56
C ALA A 235 0.94 16.28 -8.05
N PHE A 236 0.72 15.08 -8.61
CA PHE A 236 0.93 14.81 -10.03
C PHE A 236 -0.38 14.44 -10.71
N ILE A 237 -0.69 15.13 -11.81
CA ILE A 237 -1.88 14.90 -12.62
C ILE A 237 -1.45 14.38 -14.00
N GLU A 238 -1.88 13.17 -14.36
CA GLU A 238 -1.58 12.62 -15.69
C GLU A 238 -2.28 13.40 -16.82
N LYS A 239 -1.51 13.72 -17.86
CA LYS A 239 -2.03 14.36 -19.09
C LYS A 239 -3.07 13.52 -19.82
N SER A 240 -3.08 12.20 -19.59
CA SER A 240 -4.05 11.26 -20.15
C SER A 240 -5.48 11.48 -19.66
N LEU A 241 -5.67 12.12 -18.50
CA LEU A 241 -6.98 12.50 -18.02
C LEU A 241 -7.66 13.53 -18.93
N LYS A 242 -8.98 13.44 -19.10
CA LYS A 242 -9.76 14.43 -19.85
C LYS A 242 -9.57 15.83 -19.25
N ARG A 243 -9.48 16.87 -20.10
CA ARG A 243 -9.22 18.27 -19.69
C ARG A 243 -10.12 18.73 -18.53
N ARG A 244 -11.43 18.38 -18.56
CA ARG A 244 -12.39 18.74 -17.49
C ARG A 244 -11.95 18.15 -16.12
N ARG A 245 -11.54 16.87 -16.11
CA ARG A 245 -11.10 16.18 -14.88
C ARG A 245 -9.82 16.79 -14.34
N ARG A 246 -8.82 17.03 -15.22
CA ARG A 246 -7.56 17.69 -14.83
C ARG A 246 -7.81 19.05 -14.19
N ARG A 247 -8.71 19.84 -14.80
CA ARG A 247 -9.07 21.16 -14.30
C ARG A 247 -9.71 21.08 -12.91
N MET A 248 -10.66 20.18 -12.72
CA MET A 248 -11.32 19.97 -11.44
C MET A 248 -10.31 19.60 -10.33
N VAL A 249 -9.41 18.64 -10.60
CA VAL A 249 -8.38 18.24 -9.65
C VAL A 249 -7.42 19.39 -9.35
N ALA A 250 -6.98 20.13 -10.38
CA ALA A 250 -6.10 21.27 -10.22
C ALA A 250 -6.73 22.39 -9.36
N GLU A 251 -7.98 22.76 -9.64
CA GLU A 251 -8.72 23.76 -8.87
C GLU A 251 -8.87 23.34 -7.39
N THR A 252 -9.10 22.04 -7.13
CA THR A 252 -9.17 21.51 -5.76
C THR A 252 -7.80 21.55 -5.06
N LEU A 253 -6.73 21.23 -5.76
CA LEU A 253 -5.36 21.29 -5.20
C LEU A 253 -4.94 22.74 -4.93
N ASP A 254 -5.31 23.68 -5.81
CA ASP A 254 -5.09 25.12 -5.61
C ASP A 254 -5.82 25.61 -4.35
N GLU A 255 -7.06 25.17 -4.12
CA GLU A 255 -7.85 25.49 -2.91
C GLU A 255 -7.19 24.94 -1.63
N LEU A 256 -6.54 23.77 -1.71
CA LEU A 256 -5.81 23.17 -0.60
C LEU A 256 -4.37 23.72 -0.44
N GLY A 257 -3.91 24.57 -1.36
CA GLY A 257 -2.56 25.11 -1.34
C GLY A 257 -1.46 24.10 -1.65
N VAL A 258 -1.79 23.03 -2.36
CA VAL A 258 -0.85 21.96 -2.74
C VAL A 258 -0.29 22.24 -4.15
N GLU A 259 1.03 22.32 -4.28
CA GLU A 259 1.69 22.44 -5.59
C GLU A 259 1.39 21.20 -6.45
N TRP A 260 1.12 21.40 -7.72
CA TRP A 260 0.84 20.30 -8.63
C TRP A 260 1.53 20.45 -9.99
N ARG A 261 1.77 19.31 -10.66
CA ARG A 261 2.40 19.24 -11.99
C ARG A 261 1.65 18.30 -12.92
N LEU A 262 1.65 18.64 -14.20
CA LEU A 262 1.16 17.74 -15.27
C LEU A 262 2.29 16.82 -15.76
N VAL A 263 2.02 15.52 -15.77
CA VAL A 263 2.95 14.48 -16.23
C VAL A 263 2.39 13.67 -17.40
#